data_45e326cc77c52d316f18baa213b9f74d
#
_entry.id   45e326cc77c52d316f18baa213b9f74d
#
_cell.length_a   1.000
_cell.length_b   1.000
_cell.length_c   1.000
_cell.angle_alpha   90.00
_cell.angle_beta   90.00
_cell.angle_gamma   90.00
#
_symmetry.space_group_name_H-M   'P 1'
#
loop_
_entity.id
_entity.type
_entity.pdbx_description
1 polymer ?
#
loop_
_entity_poly.entity_id
_entity_poly.type
_entity_poly.pdbx_seq_one_letter_code
_entity_poly.pdbx_strand_id
1 'polypeptide(L)'
;MKEEKKESPIGVLWGWGKPYHGKFIGSIILAVLGVACQMVPYFCVAHIVTMMLSGEQNFSSYMTACIVALCGYLGKVVFANLSTVISHTATYYTLRDLRENITAKLARVPMGTILDTPSGQYKTTIVDRVEGMESTFAHLIPEMTANVLVPLVIAVY
;
A
#
# COMPACT_ATOMS: atom_id res chain seq x y z
N MET A 1 5.28 37.61 -10.29
CA MET A 1 5.43 36.15 -10.53
C MET A 1 5.34 35.49 -9.16
N LYS A 2 4.19 34.84 -8.83
CA LYS A 2 4.08 34.03 -7.63
C LYS A 2 4.82 32.72 -7.93
N GLU A 3 5.84 32.40 -7.14
CA GLU A 3 6.46 31.08 -7.15
C GLU A 3 5.36 30.05 -6.88
N GLU A 4 5.02 29.25 -7.89
CA GLU A 4 4.23 28.05 -7.69
C GLU A 4 5.05 27.12 -6.79
N LYS A 5 4.62 27.04 -5.52
CA LYS A 5 5.13 26.09 -4.53
C LYS A 5 4.97 24.70 -5.18
N LYS A 6 6.09 24.13 -5.60
CA LYS A 6 6.15 22.79 -6.21
C LYS A 6 5.63 21.80 -5.17
N GLU A 7 4.32 21.54 -5.21
CA GLU A 7 3.71 20.55 -4.32
C GLU A 7 4.39 19.21 -4.59
N SER A 8 4.74 18.50 -3.53
CA SER A 8 5.34 17.18 -3.70
C SER A 8 4.35 16.27 -4.43
N PRO A 9 4.81 15.40 -5.35
CA PRO A 9 3.93 14.47 -6.07
C PRO A 9 3.01 13.67 -5.13
N ILE A 10 3.53 13.28 -3.97
CA ILE A 10 2.77 12.59 -2.92
C ILE A 10 1.67 13.48 -2.32
N GLY A 11 1.94 14.78 -2.13
CA GLY A 11 0.93 15.73 -1.61
C GLY A 11 -0.23 15.93 -2.57
N VAL A 12 0.04 15.98 -3.88
CA VAL A 12 -0.98 16.08 -4.93
C VAL A 12 -1.83 14.82 -4.97
N LEU A 13 -1.19 13.64 -4.94
CA LEU A 13 -1.85 12.34 -4.92
C LEU A 13 -2.74 12.20 -3.68
N TRP A 14 -2.22 12.58 -2.51
CA TRP A 14 -2.97 12.58 -1.26
C TRP A 14 -4.18 13.53 -1.32
N GLY A 15 -4.03 14.67 -1.97
CA GLY A 15 -5.12 15.62 -2.19
C GLY A 15 -6.28 15.03 -3.01
N TRP A 16 -6.00 14.25 -4.03
CA TRP A 16 -7.02 13.58 -4.86
C TRP A 16 -7.70 12.43 -4.15
N GLY A 17 -6.99 11.73 -3.26
CA GLY A 17 -7.53 10.64 -2.44
C GLY A 17 -8.39 11.09 -1.25
N LYS A 18 -8.60 12.41 -1.04
CA LYS A 18 -9.34 12.94 0.12
C LYS A 18 -10.63 12.20 0.49
N PRO A 19 -11.55 11.88 -0.43
CA PRO A 19 -12.79 11.18 -0.09
C PRO A 19 -12.56 9.76 0.45
N TYR A 20 -11.41 9.16 0.16
CA TYR A 20 -11.10 7.76 0.46
C TYR A 20 -9.97 7.59 1.48
N HIS A 21 -9.54 8.66 2.16
CA HIS A 21 -8.48 8.61 3.18
C HIS A 21 -8.73 7.56 4.25
N GLY A 22 -9.98 7.36 4.68
CA GLY A 22 -10.33 6.33 5.65
C GLY A 22 -9.96 4.92 5.20
N LYS A 23 -10.16 4.61 3.91
CA LYS A 23 -9.78 3.32 3.32
C LYS A 23 -8.26 3.18 3.21
N PHE A 24 -7.54 4.22 2.79
CA PHE A 24 -6.08 4.21 2.75
C PHE A 24 -5.47 4.05 4.14
N ILE A 25 -5.97 4.78 5.15
CA ILE A 25 -5.53 4.62 6.54
C ILE A 25 -5.82 3.21 7.05
N GLY A 26 -7.01 2.66 6.75
CA GLY A 26 -7.35 1.29 7.09
C GLY A 26 -6.41 0.27 6.46
N SER A 27 -6.02 0.44 5.19
CA SER A 27 -5.05 -0.44 4.54
C SER A 27 -3.67 -0.33 5.18
N ILE A 28 -3.22 0.86 5.57
CA ILE A 28 -1.95 1.06 6.29
C ILE A 28 -1.95 0.33 7.63
N ILE A 29 -3.03 0.47 8.41
CA ILE A 29 -3.14 -0.22 9.71
C ILE A 29 -3.06 -1.74 9.52
N LEU A 30 -3.78 -2.29 8.54
CA LEU A 30 -3.73 -3.71 8.23
C LEU A 30 -2.33 -4.15 7.74
N ALA A 31 -1.64 -3.31 6.95
CA ALA A 31 -0.26 -3.58 6.55
C ALA A 31 0.68 -3.65 7.76
N VAL A 32 0.55 -2.72 8.71
CA VAL A 32 1.33 -2.72 9.95
C VAL A 32 1.06 -3.97 10.79
N LEU A 33 -0.21 -4.37 10.94
CA LEU A 33 -0.56 -5.63 11.62
C LEU A 33 0.00 -6.85 10.89
N GLY A 34 -0.02 -6.85 9.56
CA GLY A 34 0.60 -7.88 8.73
C GLY A 34 2.11 -7.99 8.99
N VAL A 35 2.81 -6.84 9.08
CA VAL A 35 4.24 -6.80 9.43
C VAL A 35 4.49 -7.32 10.85
N ALA A 36 3.67 -6.93 11.82
CA ALA A 36 3.79 -7.45 13.19
C ALA A 36 3.64 -8.99 13.22
N CYS A 37 2.64 -9.53 12.53
CA CYS A 37 2.46 -10.97 12.38
C CYS A 37 3.64 -11.64 11.64
N GLN A 38 4.24 -10.96 10.66
CA GLN A 38 5.42 -11.47 9.95
C GLN A 38 6.65 -11.60 10.85
N MET A 39 6.77 -10.79 11.89
CA MET A 39 7.90 -10.86 12.83
C MET A 39 7.82 -12.06 13.76
N VAL A 40 6.61 -12.58 14.04
CA VAL A 40 6.41 -13.72 14.94
C VAL A 40 7.25 -14.96 14.57
N PRO A 41 7.25 -15.46 13.31
CA PRO A 41 8.10 -16.58 12.92
C PRO A 41 9.60 -16.33 13.16
N TYR A 42 10.10 -15.12 12.95
CA TYR A 42 11.52 -14.81 13.19
C TYR A 42 11.88 -14.92 14.67
N PHE A 43 11.04 -14.40 15.55
CA PHE A 43 11.24 -14.55 16.99
C PHE A 43 11.11 -16.02 17.45
N CYS A 44 10.19 -16.79 16.87
CA CYS A 44 10.08 -18.21 17.15
C CYS A 44 11.32 -18.99 16.74
N VAL A 45 11.91 -18.69 15.57
CA VAL A 45 13.17 -19.32 15.12
C VAL A 45 14.31 -18.97 16.06
N ALA A 46 14.46 -17.69 16.43
CA ALA A 46 15.48 -17.27 17.39
C ALA A 46 15.32 -18.00 18.75
N HIS A 47 14.09 -18.12 19.22
CA HIS A 47 13.78 -18.84 20.45
C HIS A 47 14.11 -20.34 20.35
N ILE A 48 13.77 -21.01 19.25
CA ILE A 48 14.13 -22.41 19.00
C ILE A 48 15.64 -22.60 19.02
N VAL A 49 16.39 -21.73 18.36
CA VAL A 49 17.88 -21.79 18.37
C VAL A 49 18.42 -21.65 19.79
N THR A 50 17.87 -20.72 20.57
CA THR A 50 18.28 -20.52 21.98
C THR A 50 17.99 -21.78 22.82
N MET A 51 16.83 -22.41 22.68
CA MET A 51 16.48 -23.66 23.36
C MET A 51 17.44 -24.80 22.98
N MET A 52 17.80 -24.92 21.69
CA MET A 52 18.76 -25.92 21.24
C MET A 52 20.15 -25.73 21.85
N LEU A 53 20.63 -24.49 21.93
CA LEU A 53 21.92 -24.15 22.54
C LEU A 53 21.92 -24.40 24.07
N SER A 54 20.78 -24.25 24.73
CA SER A 54 20.59 -24.53 26.16
C SER A 54 20.47 -26.01 26.47
N GLY A 55 20.42 -26.89 25.47
CA GLY A 55 20.28 -28.34 25.65
C GLY A 55 18.89 -28.78 26.09
N GLU A 56 17.87 -27.95 25.93
CA GLU A 56 16.50 -28.29 26.25
C GLU A 56 15.97 -29.39 25.31
N GLN A 57 15.49 -30.53 25.88
CA GLN A 57 15.01 -31.67 25.11
C GLN A 57 13.47 -31.80 25.13
N ASN A 58 12.77 -30.78 25.60
CA ASN A 58 11.31 -30.84 25.72
C ASN A 58 10.66 -30.63 24.34
N PHE A 59 10.22 -31.68 23.70
CA PHE A 59 9.55 -31.68 22.41
C PHE A 59 8.29 -30.79 22.39
N SER A 60 7.57 -30.67 23.50
CA SER A 60 6.37 -29.82 23.59
C SER A 60 6.68 -28.34 23.38
N SER A 61 7.82 -27.86 23.91
CA SER A 61 8.25 -26.45 23.73
C SER A 61 8.54 -26.12 22.25
N TYR A 62 9.20 -27.03 21.56
CA TYR A 62 9.46 -26.87 20.10
C TYR A 62 8.18 -26.87 19.27
N MET A 63 7.26 -27.79 19.58
CA MET A 63 5.97 -27.88 18.90
C MET A 63 5.15 -26.60 19.10
N THR A 64 5.13 -26.06 20.31
CA THR A 64 4.43 -24.80 20.62
C THR A 64 5.02 -23.64 19.82
N ALA A 65 6.35 -23.52 19.74
CA ALA A 65 6.99 -22.48 18.94
C ALA A 65 6.65 -22.60 17.46
N CYS A 66 6.61 -23.80 16.91
CA CYS A 66 6.21 -24.05 15.52
C CYS A 66 4.75 -23.66 15.26
N ILE A 67 3.83 -24.00 16.17
CA ILE A 67 2.41 -23.63 16.04
C ILE A 67 2.24 -22.11 16.08
N VAL A 68 2.92 -21.42 17.00
CA VAL A 68 2.88 -19.96 17.11
C VAL A 68 3.44 -19.31 15.83
N ALA A 69 4.55 -19.83 15.29
CA ALA A 69 5.12 -19.36 14.04
C ALA A 69 4.15 -19.52 12.86
N LEU A 70 3.47 -20.67 12.79
CA LEU A 70 2.46 -20.93 11.76
C LEU A 70 1.28 -19.97 11.87
N CYS A 71 0.77 -19.75 13.08
CA CYS A 71 -0.31 -18.78 13.33
C CYS A 71 0.10 -17.36 12.94
N GLY A 72 1.32 -16.95 13.26
CA GLY A 72 1.87 -15.67 12.84
C GLY A 72 1.93 -15.54 11.32
N TYR A 73 2.40 -16.56 10.62
CA TYR A 73 2.44 -16.58 9.17
C TYR A 73 1.05 -16.49 8.51
N LEU A 74 0.08 -17.26 9.03
CA LEU A 74 -1.31 -17.19 8.55
C LEU A 74 -1.91 -15.81 8.79
N GLY A 75 -1.68 -15.22 9.97
CA GLY A 75 -2.09 -13.86 10.30
C GLY A 75 -1.52 -12.84 9.30
N LYS A 76 -0.22 -12.93 8.99
CA LYS A 76 0.41 -12.09 7.95
C LYS A 76 -0.31 -12.18 6.61
N VAL A 77 -0.60 -13.40 6.14
CA VAL A 77 -1.27 -13.61 4.85
C VAL A 77 -2.65 -12.96 4.83
N VAL A 78 -3.43 -13.14 5.89
CA VAL A 78 -4.77 -12.54 6.00
C VAL A 78 -4.70 -11.03 6.00
N PHE A 79 -3.90 -10.43 6.88
CA PHE A 79 -3.81 -8.97 6.99
C PHE A 79 -3.22 -8.31 5.74
N ALA A 80 -2.21 -8.91 5.11
CA ALA A 80 -1.63 -8.41 3.87
C ALA A 80 -2.65 -8.43 2.72
N ASN A 81 -3.41 -9.52 2.54
CA ASN A 81 -4.44 -9.59 1.52
C ASN A 81 -5.57 -8.57 1.76
N LEU A 82 -6.05 -8.44 3.00
CA LEU A 82 -7.07 -7.43 3.34
C LEU A 82 -6.57 -6.01 3.08
N SER A 83 -5.33 -5.70 3.47
CA SER A 83 -4.69 -4.41 3.17
C SER A 83 -4.68 -4.12 1.68
N THR A 84 -4.23 -5.07 0.87
CA THR A 84 -4.17 -4.95 -0.59
C THR A 84 -5.55 -4.72 -1.20
N VAL A 85 -6.56 -5.52 -0.83
CA VAL A 85 -7.93 -5.37 -1.34
C VAL A 85 -8.51 -4.00 -1.04
N ILE A 86 -8.32 -3.49 0.19
CA ILE A 86 -8.82 -2.18 0.59
C ILE A 86 -8.08 -1.07 -0.15
N SER A 87 -6.75 -1.18 -0.31
CA SER A 87 -5.93 -0.21 -1.04
C SER A 87 -6.33 -0.13 -2.51
N HIS A 88 -6.46 -1.27 -3.19
CA HIS A 88 -6.93 -1.33 -4.58
C HIS A 88 -8.33 -0.74 -4.73
N THR A 89 -9.25 -1.08 -3.84
CA THR A 89 -10.61 -0.53 -3.86
C THR A 89 -10.60 1.00 -3.74
N ALA A 90 -9.81 1.55 -2.81
CA ALA A 90 -9.68 2.99 -2.64
C ALA A 90 -9.07 3.66 -3.88
N THR A 91 -8.06 3.01 -4.48
CA THR A 91 -7.40 3.47 -5.70
C THR A 91 -8.37 3.52 -6.88
N TYR A 92 -9.15 2.47 -7.13
CA TYR A 92 -10.13 2.46 -8.22
C TYR A 92 -11.15 3.59 -8.11
N TYR A 93 -11.68 3.84 -6.92
CA TYR A 93 -12.60 4.97 -6.71
C TYR A 93 -11.91 6.31 -6.94
N THR A 94 -10.68 6.49 -6.46
CA THR A 94 -9.90 7.72 -6.66
C THR A 94 -9.64 7.98 -8.14
N LEU A 95 -9.23 6.96 -8.90
CA LEU A 95 -8.96 7.07 -10.33
C LEU A 95 -10.24 7.29 -11.15
N ARG A 96 -11.35 6.67 -10.75
CA ARG A 96 -12.66 6.93 -11.34
C ARG A 96 -13.04 8.41 -11.18
N ASP A 97 -13.01 8.93 -9.96
CA ASP A 97 -13.36 10.32 -9.67
C ASP A 97 -12.42 11.29 -10.41
N LEU A 98 -11.14 10.94 -10.54
CA LEU A 98 -10.17 11.70 -11.32
C LEU A 98 -10.57 11.76 -12.81
N ARG A 99 -10.92 10.60 -13.41
CA ARG A 99 -11.38 10.53 -14.80
C ARG A 99 -12.65 11.35 -15.01
N GLU A 100 -13.63 11.24 -14.11
CA GLU A 100 -14.88 12.02 -14.16
C GLU A 100 -14.59 13.53 -14.11
N ASN A 101 -13.70 13.96 -13.21
CA ASN A 101 -13.31 15.36 -13.07
C ASN A 101 -12.58 15.89 -14.32
N ILE A 102 -11.68 15.11 -14.92
CA ILE A 102 -10.96 15.49 -16.16
C ILE A 102 -11.98 15.63 -17.30
N THR A 103 -12.86 14.66 -17.46
CA THR A 103 -13.88 14.67 -18.52
C THR A 103 -14.86 15.83 -18.36
N ALA A 104 -15.30 16.12 -17.13
CA ALA A 104 -16.17 17.26 -16.85
C ALA A 104 -15.49 18.60 -17.12
N LYS A 105 -14.19 18.73 -16.85
CA LYS A 105 -13.41 19.93 -17.23
C LYS A 105 -13.27 20.04 -18.74
N LEU A 106 -12.97 18.94 -19.43
CA LEU A 106 -12.82 18.92 -20.87
C LEU A 106 -14.12 19.33 -21.59
N ALA A 107 -15.28 18.91 -21.08
CA ALA A 107 -16.58 19.29 -21.61
C ALA A 107 -16.89 20.81 -21.51
N ARG A 108 -16.14 21.55 -20.69
CA ARG A 108 -16.28 23.00 -20.52
C ARG A 108 -15.27 23.82 -21.31
N VAL A 109 -14.30 23.17 -21.96
CA VAL A 109 -13.28 23.82 -22.76
C VAL A 109 -13.89 24.22 -24.13
N PRO A 110 -13.59 25.43 -24.65
CA PRO A 110 -14.06 25.84 -25.96
C PRO A 110 -13.62 24.86 -27.06
N MET A 111 -14.51 24.57 -27.99
CA MET A 111 -14.28 23.60 -29.08
C MET A 111 -13.02 23.88 -29.89
N GLY A 112 -12.67 25.16 -30.12
CA GLY A 112 -11.44 25.53 -30.80
C GLY A 112 -10.19 24.97 -30.15
N THR A 113 -10.08 25.06 -28.82
CA THR A 113 -8.92 24.52 -28.08
C THR A 113 -8.87 22.99 -28.13
N ILE A 114 -10.04 22.33 -28.17
CA ILE A 114 -10.11 20.86 -28.26
C ILE A 114 -9.65 20.38 -29.64
N LEU A 115 -9.99 21.09 -30.71
CA LEU A 115 -9.64 20.73 -32.09
C LEU A 115 -8.14 20.91 -32.39
N ASP A 116 -7.47 21.81 -31.68
CA ASP A 116 -6.01 22.03 -31.81
C ASP A 116 -5.18 20.85 -31.25
N THR A 117 -5.78 19.97 -30.50
CA THR A 117 -5.08 18.80 -29.87
C THR A 117 -5.59 17.50 -30.49
N PRO A 118 -4.69 16.63 -31.00
CA PRO A 118 -5.09 15.33 -31.53
C PRO A 118 -5.87 14.50 -30.50
N SER A 119 -6.98 13.89 -30.90
CA SER A 119 -7.83 13.07 -30.01
C SER A 119 -7.10 11.93 -29.32
N GLY A 120 -6.03 11.40 -29.94
CA GLY A 120 -5.15 10.40 -29.36
C GLY A 120 -4.43 10.89 -28.08
N GLN A 121 -4.07 12.17 -27.99
CA GLN A 121 -3.43 12.73 -26.80
C GLN A 121 -4.41 12.79 -25.62
N TYR A 122 -5.67 13.12 -25.88
CA TYR A 122 -6.69 13.08 -24.82
C TYR A 122 -6.91 11.66 -24.30
N LYS A 123 -7.00 10.66 -25.20
CA LYS A 123 -7.09 9.25 -24.82
C LYS A 123 -5.91 8.85 -23.94
N THR A 124 -4.68 9.11 -24.41
CA THR A 124 -3.47 8.76 -23.63
C THR A 124 -3.46 9.44 -22.27
N THR A 125 -3.92 10.68 -22.15
CA THR A 125 -3.93 11.39 -20.86
C THR A 125 -5.01 10.84 -19.94
N ILE A 126 -6.22 10.63 -20.41
CA ILE A 126 -7.38 10.26 -19.58
C ILE A 126 -7.39 8.77 -19.25
N VAL A 127 -6.92 7.93 -20.17
CA VAL A 127 -6.91 6.48 -19.99
C VAL A 127 -5.54 6.02 -19.53
N ASP A 128 -4.52 6.08 -20.39
CA ASP A 128 -3.26 5.40 -20.19
C ASP A 128 -2.45 5.99 -19.01
N ARG A 129 -2.38 7.32 -18.88
CA ARG A 129 -1.66 7.97 -17.77
C ARG A 129 -2.37 7.81 -16.43
N VAL A 130 -3.71 7.88 -16.42
CA VAL A 130 -4.48 7.68 -15.18
C VAL A 130 -4.41 6.21 -14.75
N GLU A 131 -4.45 5.26 -15.69
CA GLU A 131 -4.26 3.83 -15.40
C GLU A 131 -2.86 3.54 -14.87
N GLY A 132 -1.82 4.16 -15.44
CA GLY A 132 -0.45 4.06 -14.95
C GLY A 132 -0.26 4.54 -13.49
N MET A 133 -1.14 5.37 -12.97
CA MET A 133 -1.13 5.80 -11.57
C MET A 133 -1.69 4.74 -10.61
N GLU A 134 -2.42 3.74 -11.11
CA GLU A 134 -3.02 2.69 -10.27
C GLU A 134 -1.98 1.96 -9.44
N SER A 135 -0.91 1.49 -10.07
CA SER A 135 0.18 0.80 -9.40
C SER A 135 0.79 1.65 -8.27
N THR A 136 0.99 2.95 -8.53
CA THR A 136 1.56 3.87 -7.55
C THR A 136 0.64 4.03 -6.34
N PHE A 137 -0.66 4.21 -6.53
CA PHE A 137 -1.61 4.37 -5.44
C PHE A 137 -1.84 3.08 -4.66
N ALA A 138 -2.00 1.96 -5.37
CA ALA A 138 -2.37 0.69 -4.75
C ALA A 138 -1.22 0.06 -3.96
N HIS A 139 0.01 0.17 -4.47
CA HIS A 139 1.18 -0.51 -3.90
C HIS A 139 2.07 0.41 -3.08
N LEU A 140 2.29 1.67 -3.52
CA LEU A 140 3.22 2.56 -2.83
C LEU A 140 2.85 2.77 -1.36
N ILE A 141 1.57 2.97 -1.05
CA ILE A 141 1.11 3.30 0.30
C ILE A 141 1.29 2.12 1.26
N PRO A 142 0.75 0.91 1.01
CA PRO A 142 0.92 -0.21 1.95
C PRO A 142 2.33 -0.81 1.92
N GLU A 143 2.98 -0.90 0.75
CA GLU A 143 4.30 -1.53 0.62
C GLU A 143 5.42 -0.68 1.20
N MET A 144 5.41 0.65 1.01
CA MET A 144 6.40 1.52 1.67
C MET A 144 6.33 1.40 3.18
N THR A 145 5.13 1.29 3.75
CA THR A 145 4.97 1.10 5.19
C THR A 145 5.61 -0.21 5.64
N ALA A 146 5.36 -1.31 4.94
CA ALA A 146 5.94 -2.62 5.25
C ALA A 146 7.47 -2.61 5.08
N ASN A 147 7.98 -2.08 3.97
CA ASN A 147 9.40 -2.08 3.63
C ASN A 147 10.24 -1.19 4.56
N VAL A 148 9.66 -0.18 5.18
CA VAL A 148 10.35 0.66 6.17
C VAL A 148 10.29 0.03 7.57
N LEU A 149 9.15 -0.53 7.97
CA LEU A 149 8.97 -1.06 9.31
C LEU A 149 9.76 -2.34 9.57
N VAL A 150 9.84 -3.25 8.60
CA VAL A 150 10.56 -4.53 8.78
C VAL A 150 12.03 -4.33 9.14
N PRO A 151 12.84 -3.56 8.38
CA PRO A 151 14.24 -3.32 8.73
C PRO A 151 14.41 -2.60 10.08
N LEU A 152 13.52 -1.65 10.39
CA LEU A 152 13.58 -0.93 11.67
C LEU A 152 13.36 -1.86 12.86
N VAL A 153 12.36 -2.74 12.79
CA VAL A 153 12.10 -3.72 13.87
C VAL A 153 13.26 -4.68 14.04
N ILE A 154 13.83 -5.18 12.93
CA ILE A 154 14.98 -6.08 12.98
C ILE A 154 16.22 -5.37 13.53
N ALA A 155 16.46 -4.11 13.17
CA ALA A 155 17.62 -3.34 13.63
C ALA A 155 17.55 -3.02 15.14
N VAL A 156 16.34 -2.91 15.71
CA VAL A 156 16.15 -2.66 17.15
C VAL A 156 16.23 -3.94 17.97
N TYR A 157 15.90 -5.08 17.40
CA TYR A 157 15.97 -6.41 18.05
C TYR A 157 17.38 -6.96 18.11
#